data_a82cd101d1c928ad050e63f2f97fa82a
#
_entry.id   a82cd101d1c928ad050e63f2f97fa82a
#
_cell.length_a   1.000
_cell.length_b   1.000
_cell.length_c   1.000
_cell.angle_alpha   90.00
_cell.angle_beta   90.00
_cell.angle_gamma   90.00
#
_symmetry.space_group_name_H-M   'P 1'
#
loop_
_entity.id
_entity.type
_entity.pdbx_description
1 polymer ?
#
loop_
_entity_poly.entity_id
_entity_poly.type
_entity_poly.pdbx_seq_one_letter_code
_entity_poly.pdbx_strand_id
1 'polypeptide(L)'
;MTEFKSGVDLSLMEGVLRQYQDDDTSLIMILQQAQSIYGYLPQEVIYHVAERTGNSPAKVMGVATFYSYFRLKPMGTYQIMLCDGTACHVNGSERIRTAISQELGIANGETTEDGMFTLNEVACLGCCSLAPVMMINGETYGNLTPEKAIKILRKLRQRESGEGIRILVGQGSCGVSAGATRVAKVIAGHKTATDSFSVETTGCIGMCYLEPIVDIYQGDTLLHRLVKVTETDALGIVQAVRKNDFSKLEAMFISDEDARFLKKQKRVALRHCGVVNPTSIDDYINHQGYQALDKALRMEPEAVIEEIKVSGLAGRGGAGFPTWFKWDAARKAEGEHKHLICNADEGDPGAFMDRAVIESDPHTLIEGMLIGAYAIGASDMYVYIRAEYPLAVERLSKAIEQARSRGLLGENILGTGFSCDLNIKIGAGAFVCGEETALIESMEGKRGMPRLKPPFPAQKGYLDEPSNINNVETFANVAWIIQNGGAAFAAMGTENSKGTKVFALTGKVQRGGLVEDRKSVV
;
A
#
# COMPACT_ATOMS: atom_id res chain seq x y z
N MET A 1 -33.99 21.13 24.98
CA MET A 1 -33.34 20.07 24.21
C MET A 1 -33.22 20.59 22.78
N THR A 2 -32.06 21.11 22.42
CA THR A 2 -31.77 21.59 21.06
C THR A 2 -31.27 20.37 20.28
N GLU A 3 -32.08 19.86 19.34
CA GLU A 3 -31.66 18.85 18.37
C GLU A 3 -30.50 19.41 17.52
N PHE A 4 -29.30 18.97 17.80
CA PHE A 4 -28.16 19.19 16.92
C PHE A 4 -28.34 18.26 15.71
N LYS A 5 -28.58 18.81 14.53
CA LYS A 5 -28.39 18.09 13.26
C LYS A 5 -26.88 17.94 13.05
N SER A 6 -26.26 16.93 13.64
CA SER A 6 -24.84 16.64 13.47
C SER A 6 -24.65 15.53 12.45
N GLY A 7 -23.70 15.71 11.54
CA GLY A 7 -23.25 14.66 10.63
C GLY A 7 -22.32 13.63 11.29
N VAL A 8 -22.21 13.62 12.62
CA VAL A 8 -21.33 12.72 13.39
C VAL A 8 -22.12 11.47 13.78
N ASP A 9 -21.65 10.32 13.35
CA ASP A 9 -22.24 9.01 13.70
C ASP A 9 -21.79 8.58 15.10
N LEU A 10 -22.63 8.81 16.10
CA LEU A 10 -22.38 8.47 17.50
C LEU A 10 -22.44 6.96 17.78
N SER A 11 -22.98 6.16 16.86
CA SER A 11 -23.08 4.70 17.04
C SER A 11 -21.69 4.02 17.11
N LEU A 12 -20.67 4.64 16.51
CA LEU A 12 -19.27 4.18 16.56
C LEU A 12 -18.70 4.17 17.98
N MET A 13 -19.25 4.97 18.89
CA MET A 13 -18.82 5.02 20.30
C MET A 13 -19.42 3.91 21.18
N GLU A 14 -20.48 3.24 20.74
CA GLU A 14 -21.21 2.29 21.58
C GLU A 14 -20.34 1.11 22.05
N GLY A 15 -19.43 0.62 21.21
CA GLY A 15 -18.48 -0.42 21.55
C GLY A 15 -17.51 0.02 22.66
N VAL A 16 -16.96 1.21 22.50
CA VAL A 16 -16.02 1.82 23.47
C VAL A 16 -16.70 2.04 24.82
N LEU A 17 -17.89 2.64 24.80
CA LEU A 17 -18.64 2.96 26.02
C LEU A 17 -19.07 1.72 26.79
N ARG A 18 -19.40 0.62 26.12
CA ARG A 18 -19.69 -0.68 26.77
C ARG A 18 -18.45 -1.28 27.42
N GLN A 19 -17.28 -1.18 26.78
CA GLN A 19 -16.03 -1.73 27.30
C GLN A 19 -15.64 -1.12 28.65
N TYR A 20 -15.99 0.15 28.88
CA TYR A 20 -15.61 0.91 30.08
C TYR A 20 -16.83 1.28 30.96
N GLN A 21 -17.97 0.56 30.84
CA GLN A 21 -19.24 0.92 31.48
C GLN A 21 -19.17 0.94 33.01
N ASP A 22 -18.29 0.12 33.61
CA ASP A 22 -18.17 -0.04 35.07
C ASP A 22 -16.88 0.57 35.65
N ASP A 23 -16.19 1.43 34.88
CA ASP A 23 -14.91 2.03 35.27
C ASP A 23 -14.95 3.55 35.25
N ASP A 24 -15.22 4.15 36.40
CA ASP A 24 -15.27 5.62 36.60
C ASP A 24 -13.93 6.30 36.34
N THR A 25 -12.81 5.57 36.22
CA THR A 25 -11.47 6.11 36.03
C THR A 25 -11.04 6.16 34.56
N SER A 26 -11.81 5.59 33.66
CA SER A 26 -11.46 5.35 32.25
C SER A 26 -11.71 6.54 31.30
N LEU A 27 -12.15 7.71 31.81
CA LEU A 27 -12.53 8.85 30.94
C LEU A 27 -11.45 9.23 29.91
N ILE A 28 -10.17 9.24 30.30
CA ILE A 28 -9.07 9.56 29.38
C ILE A 28 -8.97 8.51 28.27
N MET A 29 -9.11 7.23 28.59
CA MET A 29 -9.04 6.14 27.62
C MET A 29 -10.22 6.18 26.64
N ILE A 30 -11.43 6.49 27.13
CA ILE A 30 -12.61 6.69 26.30
C ILE A 30 -12.37 7.84 25.32
N LEU A 31 -11.84 8.97 25.76
CA LEU A 31 -11.52 10.11 24.90
C LEU A 31 -10.40 9.81 23.90
N GLN A 32 -9.41 9.00 24.27
CA GLN A 32 -8.35 8.55 23.36
C GLN A 32 -8.94 7.68 22.22
N GLN A 33 -9.81 6.75 22.56
CA GLN A 33 -10.49 5.91 21.56
C GLN A 33 -11.45 6.72 20.71
N ALA A 34 -12.19 7.66 21.32
CA ALA A 34 -13.02 8.60 20.58
C ALA A 34 -12.21 9.40 19.54
N GLN A 35 -11.07 9.94 19.95
CA GLN A 35 -10.18 10.66 19.04
C GLN A 35 -9.61 9.75 17.95
N SER A 36 -9.34 8.50 18.23
CA SER A 36 -8.88 7.52 17.23
C SER A 36 -9.96 7.21 16.19
N ILE A 37 -11.24 7.17 16.61
CA ILE A 37 -12.38 6.89 15.72
C ILE A 37 -12.68 8.09 14.81
N TYR A 38 -12.72 9.31 15.37
CA TYR A 38 -13.15 10.51 14.64
C TYR A 38 -12.00 11.40 14.14
N GLY A 39 -10.74 11.08 14.50
CA GLY A 39 -9.56 11.91 14.20
C GLY A 39 -9.39 13.13 15.11
N TYR A 40 -10.45 13.54 15.79
CA TYR A 40 -10.51 14.62 16.78
C TYR A 40 -11.69 14.35 17.74
N LEU A 41 -11.92 15.22 18.73
CA LEU A 41 -13.06 15.11 19.64
C LEU A 41 -14.18 16.08 19.22
N PRO A 42 -15.15 15.65 18.41
CA PRO A 42 -16.33 16.47 18.10
C PRO A 42 -17.08 16.84 19.38
N GLN A 43 -17.70 18.00 19.40
CA GLN A 43 -18.47 18.46 20.56
C GLN A 43 -19.62 17.50 20.91
N GLU A 44 -20.25 16.94 19.90
CA GLU A 44 -21.32 15.93 20.04
C GLU A 44 -20.82 14.66 20.73
N VAL A 45 -19.63 14.20 20.38
CA VAL A 45 -19.00 13.03 21.02
C VAL A 45 -18.68 13.33 22.50
N ILE A 46 -18.18 14.52 22.81
CA ILE A 46 -17.92 14.95 24.20
C ILE A 46 -19.22 14.93 25.02
N TYR A 47 -20.33 15.46 24.49
CA TYR A 47 -21.63 15.41 25.16
C TYR A 47 -22.13 13.96 25.31
N HIS A 48 -21.99 13.15 24.28
CA HIS A 48 -22.40 11.74 24.31
C HIS A 48 -21.61 10.93 25.36
N VAL A 49 -20.29 11.12 25.41
CA VAL A 49 -19.43 10.51 26.44
C VAL A 49 -19.86 10.98 27.83
N ALA A 50 -20.13 12.27 28.02
CA ALA A 50 -20.57 12.81 29.30
C ALA A 50 -21.89 12.15 29.78
N GLU A 51 -22.89 12.05 28.89
CA GLU A 51 -24.18 11.44 29.19
C GLU A 51 -24.04 9.96 29.54
N ARG A 52 -23.25 9.21 28.76
CA ARG A 52 -23.11 7.75 28.92
C ARG A 52 -22.23 7.36 30.12
N THR A 53 -21.28 8.20 30.52
CA THR A 53 -20.40 7.95 31.69
C THR A 53 -20.90 8.61 32.98
N GLY A 54 -22.06 9.31 32.95
CA GLY A 54 -22.58 10.04 34.11
C GLY A 54 -21.75 11.25 34.54
N ASN A 55 -20.78 11.67 33.74
CA ASN A 55 -19.96 12.85 34.01
C ASN A 55 -20.65 14.13 33.51
N SER A 56 -20.36 15.27 34.11
CA SER A 56 -20.85 16.54 33.56
C SER A 56 -20.08 16.87 32.25
N PRO A 57 -20.75 17.46 31.24
CA PRO A 57 -20.07 17.91 30.01
C PRO A 57 -18.88 18.83 30.28
N ALA A 58 -18.99 19.69 31.31
CA ALA A 58 -17.91 20.58 31.73
C ALA A 58 -16.67 19.80 32.22
N LYS A 59 -16.87 18.69 32.94
CA LYS A 59 -15.76 17.83 33.39
C LYS A 59 -15.08 17.15 32.19
N VAL A 60 -15.84 16.58 31.27
CA VAL A 60 -15.30 15.93 30.08
C VAL A 60 -14.55 16.94 29.19
N MET A 61 -15.14 18.10 28.95
CA MET A 61 -14.49 19.20 28.22
C MET A 61 -13.22 19.68 28.93
N GLY A 62 -13.25 19.79 30.26
CA GLY A 62 -12.08 20.17 31.08
C GLY A 62 -10.93 19.17 30.92
N VAL A 63 -11.21 17.87 30.85
CA VAL A 63 -10.19 16.85 30.58
C VAL A 63 -9.69 16.99 29.14
N ALA A 64 -10.58 17.11 28.16
CA ALA A 64 -10.22 17.23 26.75
C ALA A 64 -9.36 18.47 26.44
N THR A 65 -9.58 19.58 27.16
CA THR A 65 -8.81 20.84 26.99
C THR A 65 -7.52 20.87 27.79
N PHE A 66 -7.42 20.09 28.88
CA PHE A 66 -6.23 20.07 29.73
C PHE A 66 -5.06 19.32 29.11
N TYR A 67 -5.33 18.18 28.47
CA TYR A 67 -4.28 17.37 27.89
C TYR A 67 -4.02 17.78 26.44
N SER A 68 -2.79 18.16 26.11
CA SER A 68 -2.35 18.53 24.75
C SER A 68 -2.45 17.40 23.72
N TYR A 69 -2.67 16.18 24.18
CA TYR A 69 -2.93 15.02 23.31
C TYR A 69 -4.27 15.12 22.58
N PHE A 70 -5.30 15.73 23.23
CA PHE A 70 -6.63 15.80 22.66
C PHE A 70 -6.79 16.98 21.69
N ARG A 71 -7.56 16.75 20.65
CA ARG A 71 -7.82 17.71 19.57
C ARG A 71 -9.32 17.97 19.46
N LEU A 72 -9.70 19.23 19.50
CA LEU A 72 -11.10 19.65 19.43
C LEU A 72 -11.52 20.12 18.03
N LYS A 73 -10.59 20.13 17.07
CA LYS A 73 -10.83 20.50 15.67
C LYS A 73 -10.28 19.42 14.75
N PRO A 74 -10.90 19.18 13.59
CA PRO A 74 -10.37 18.27 12.59
C PRO A 74 -9.00 18.73 12.12
N MET A 75 -8.11 17.76 11.85
CA MET A 75 -6.80 18.03 11.29
C MET A 75 -6.82 17.89 9.77
N GLY A 76 -5.95 18.64 9.12
CA GLY A 76 -5.76 18.53 7.69
C GLY A 76 -5.06 17.23 7.26
N THR A 77 -5.16 16.91 5.99
CA THR A 77 -4.50 15.78 5.34
C THR A 77 -2.99 15.78 5.59
N TYR A 78 -2.36 16.96 5.58
CA TYR A 78 -0.94 17.16 5.85
C TYR A 78 -0.73 17.85 7.20
N GLN A 79 -0.17 17.11 8.15
CA GLN A 79 0.17 17.62 9.47
C GLN A 79 1.61 18.14 9.45
N ILE A 80 1.77 19.45 9.47
CA ILE A 80 3.07 20.11 9.50
C ILE A 80 3.48 20.30 10.96
N MET A 81 4.57 19.68 11.38
CA MET A 81 5.21 19.91 12.66
C MET A 81 6.49 20.71 12.42
N LEU A 82 6.52 21.98 12.80
CA LEU A 82 7.69 22.83 12.70
C LEU A 82 8.45 22.85 14.02
N CYS A 83 9.73 22.52 14.00
CA CYS A 83 10.57 22.50 15.19
C CYS A 83 10.95 23.92 15.61
N ASP A 84 10.66 24.27 16.87
CA ASP A 84 11.08 25.53 17.52
C ASP A 84 12.12 25.32 18.63
N GLY A 85 12.79 24.16 18.64
CA GLY A 85 13.91 23.89 19.55
C GLY A 85 15.08 24.83 19.29
N THR A 86 15.94 25.03 20.31
CA THR A 86 17.04 26.02 20.33
C THR A 86 17.89 26.02 19.04
N ALA A 87 18.26 24.83 18.52
CA ALA A 87 19.03 24.72 17.28
C ALA A 87 18.27 25.26 16.07
N CYS A 88 16.97 24.96 15.96
CA CYS A 88 16.12 25.44 14.87
C CYS A 88 15.85 26.94 15.00
N HIS A 89 15.60 27.43 16.20
CA HIS A 89 15.37 28.83 16.49
C HIS A 89 16.57 29.71 16.09
N VAL A 90 17.79 29.33 16.52
CA VAL A 90 19.04 30.04 16.14
C VAL A 90 19.27 30.01 14.63
N ASN A 91 18.86 28.97 13.94
CA ASN A 91 18.96 28.84 12.48
C ASN A 91 17.75 29.41 11.71
N GLY A 92 16.84 30.15 12.39
CA GLY A 92 15.81 30.97 11.76
C GLY A 92 14.48 30.26 11.51
N SER A 93 14.07 29.30 12.36
CA SER A 93 12.76 28.62 12.30
C SER A 93 11.60 29.62 12.31
N GLU A 94 11.74 30.75 13.03
CA GLU A 94 10.72 31.80 13.06
C GLU A 94 10.41 32.42 11.70
N ARG A 95 11.42 32.61 10.84
CA ARG A 95 11.23 33.10 9.47
C ARG A 95 10.48 32.06 8.61
N ILE A 96 10.77 30.78 8.83
CA ILE A 96 10.09 29.68 8.13
C ILE A 96 8.65 29.61 8.59
N ARG A 97 8.37 29.71 9.92
CA ARG A 97 7.03 29.79 10.48
C ARG A 97 6.21 30.90 9.83
N THR A 98 6.76 32.10 9.82
CA THR A 98 6.09 33.27 9.24
C THR A 98 5.76 33.04 7.76
N ALA A 99 6.69 32.48 6.99
CA ALA A 99 6.47 32.17 5.59
C ALA A 99 5.38 31.10 5.39
N ILE A 100 5.38 30.02 6.18
CA ILE A 100 4.36 28.97 6.15
C ILE A 100 2.99 29.56 6.51
N SER A 101 2.89 30.33 7.61
CA SER A 101 1.64 30.95 8.06
C SER A 101 1.07 31.92 7.00
N GLN A 102 1.91 32.69 6.34
CA GLN A 102 1.49 33.58 5.26
C GLN A 102 1.04 32.82 4.00
N GLU A 103 1.74 31.77 3.61
CA GLU A 103 1.40 30.95 2.44
C GLU A 103 0.09 30.19 2.63
N LEU A 104 -0.15 29.66 3.82
CA LEU A 104 -1.32 28.84 4.13
C LEU A 104 -2.51 29.64 4.67
N GLY A 105 -2.29 30.87 5.14
CA GLY A 105 -3.32 31.72 5.76
C GLY A 105 -3.78 31.22 7.13
N ILE A 106 -2.94 30.46 7.86
CA ILE A 106 -3.27 29.86 9.15
C ILE A 106 -2.20 30.18 10.22
N ALA A 107 -2.63 30.21 11.47
CA ALA A 107 -1.75 30.31 12.62
C ALA A 107 -1.35 28.92 13.17
N ASN A 108 -0.48 28.92 14.19
CA ASN A 108 -0.11 27.70 14.89
C ASN A 108 -1.35 27.04 15.53
N GLY A 109 -1.51 25.74 15.33
CA GLY A 109 -2.66 24.94 15.80
C GLY A 109 -3.89 25.02 14.90
N GLU A 110 -3.83 25.72 13.77
CA GLU A 110 -4.95 25.86 12.85
C GLU A 110 -4.82 24.97 11.61
N THR A 111 -5.96 24.69 11.00
CA THR A 111 -6.10 23.94 9.75
C THR A 111 -6.62 24.87 8.65
N THR A 112 -6.10 24.74 7.43
CA THR A 112 -6.59 25.49 6.26
C THR A 112 -8.07 25.20 5.98
N GLU A 113 -8.80 26.16 5.40
CA GLU A 113 -10.23 26.02 5.11
C GLU A 113 -10.54 24.85 4.18
N ASP A 114 -9.59 24.51 3.29
CA ASP A 114 -9.69 23.36 2.38
C ASP A 114 -9.42 22.00 3.08
N GLY A 115 -9.15 22.02 4.41
CA GLY A 115 -8.84 20.80 5.18
C GLY A 115 -7.51 20.14 4.80
N MET A 116 -6.64 20.83 4.06
CA MET A 116 -5.43 20.20 3.51
C MET A 116 -4.26 20.24 4.49
N PHE A 117 -3.98 21.36 5.13
CA PHE A 117 -2.81 21.53 5.99
C PHE A 117 -3.22 21.93 7.41
N THR A 118 -2.54 21.31 8.40
CA THR A 118 -2.53 21.79 9.78
C THR A 118 -1.11 22.16 10.17
N LEU A 119 -0.91 23.34 10.73
CA LEU A 119 0.40 23.81 11.22
C LEU A 119 0.48 23.68 12.72
N ASN A 120 1.48 22.91 13.21
CA ASN A 120 1.80 22.80 14.63
C ASN A 120 3.28 23.12 14.87
N GLU A 121 3.54 24.00 15.85
CA GLU A 121 4.89 24.18 16.38
C GLU A 121 5.17 23.17 17.47
N VAL A 122 6.36 22.55 17.43
CA VAL A 122 6.78 21.55 18.41
C VAL A 122 8.11 21.94 19.02
N ALA A 123 8.26 21.69 20.32
CA ALA A 123 9.46 22.09 21.07
C ALA A 123 10.75 21.45 20.53
N CYS A 124 10.70 20.21 20.05
CA CYS A 124 11.86 19.56 19.42
C CYS A 124 11.44 18.31 18.64
N LEU A 125 11.98 18.13 17.43
CA LEU A 125 11.81 16.94 16.60
C LEU A 125 12.99 15.94 16.71
N GLY A 126 14.01 16.24 17.52
CA GLY A 126 15.18 15.38 17.67
C GLY A 126 16.20 15.41 16.53
N CYS A 127 15.95 16.18 15.47
CA CYS A 127 16.76 16.21 14.24
C CYS A 127 17.67 17.44 14.16
N CYS A 128 18.35 17.81 15.25
CA CYS A 128 19.11 19.07 15.38
C CYS A 128 20.27 19.23 14.35
N SER A 129 20.84 18.15 13.86
CA SER A 129 21.86 18.18 12.80
C SER A 129 21.33 18.66 11.44
N LEU A 130 20.02 18.66 11.26
CA LEU A 130 19.33 19.09 10.05
C LEU A 130 18.62 20.45 10.23
N ALA A 131 18.86 21.15 11.36
CA ALA A 131 18.17 22.41 11.67
C ALA A 131 18.39 23.50 10.61
N PRO A 132 17.36 24.31 10.26
CA PRO A 132 15.97 24.23 10.72
C PRO A 132 15.21 23.07 10.06
N VAL A 133 14.26 22.48 10.81
CA VAL A 133 13.61 21.23 10.42
C VAL A 133 12.08 21.33 10.59
N MET A 134 11.34 20.77 9.64
CA MET A 134 9.92 20.44 9.80
C MET A 134 9.67 18.97 9.46
N MET A 135 8.60 18.42 9.98
CA MET A 135 8.10 17.09 9.64
C MET A 135 6.69 17.21 9.09
N ILE A 136 6.39 16.52 8.01
CA ILE A 136 5.04 16.46 7.43
C ILE A 136 4.64 15.00 7.34
N ASN A 137 3.58 14.59 8.04
CA ASN A 137 3.11 13.19 8.11
C ASN A 137 4.22 12.16 8.36
N GLY A 138 5.20 12.50 9.24
CA GLY A 138 6.31 11.63 9.58
C GLY A 138 7.55 11.76 8.67
N GLU A 139 7.45 12.41 7.52
CA GLU A 139 8.59 12.70 6.64
C GLU A 139 9.34 13.95 7.11
N THR A 140 10.66 13.83 7.29
CA THR A 140 11.51 14.91 7.83
C THR A 140 12.17 15.73 6.73
N TYR A 141 11.99 17.05 6.77
CA TYR A 141 12.58 18.02 5.86
C TYR A 141 13.55 18.93 6.63
N GLY A 142 14.83 18.83 6.32
CA GLY A 142 15.89 19.58 7.01
C GLY A 142 16.58 20.64 6.16
N ASN A 143 17.47 21.43 6.81
CA ASN A 143 18.18 22.54 6.18
C ASN A 143 17.24 23.48 5.42
N LEU A 144 16.14 23.83 6.08
CA LEU A 144 15.05 24.60 5.48
C LEU A 144 15.43 26.06 5.34
N THR A 145 14.93 26.66 4.26
CA THR A 145 14.74 28.10 4.10
C THR A 145 13.26 28.38 3.88
N PRO A 146 12.78 29.62 4.08
CA PRO A 146 11.39 29.99 3.78
C PRO A 146 10.95 29.53 2.38
N GLU A 147 11.78 29.74 1.35
CA GLU A 147 11.49 29.37 -0.03
C GLU A 147 11.36 27.86 -0.21
N LYS A 148 12.26 27.08 0.45
CA LYS A 148 12.19 25.62 0.43
C LYS A 148 10.90 25.10 1.08
N ALA A 149 10.52 25.65 2.24
CA ALA A 149 9.32 25.27 2.93
C ALA A 149 8.06 25.54 2.08
N ILE A 150 7.93 26.75 1.52
CA ILE A 150 6.83 27.10 0.63
C ILE A 150 6.76 26.19 -0.60
N LYS A 151 7.92 25.88 -1.20
CA LYS A 151 8.00 25.00 -2.37
C LYS A 151 7.50 23.58 -2.05
N ILE A 152 7.81 23.04 -0.87
CA ILE A 152 7.32 21.75 -0.42
C ILE A 152 5.79 21.79 -0.28
N LEU A 153 5.24 22.81 0.39
CA LEU A 153 3.80 22.94 0.59
C LEU A 153 3.02 23.11 -0.73
N ARG A 154 3.53 23.93 -1.65
CA ARG A 154 2.93 24.08 -2.98
C ARG A 154 2.96 22.78 -3.77
N LYS A 155 4.05 22.00 -3.67
CA LYS A 155 4.14 20.68 -4.31
C LYS A 155 3.10 19.70 -3.74
N LEU A 156 2.89 19.70 -2.43
CA LEU A 156 1.88 18.87 -1.78
C LEU A 156 0.46 19.31 -2.20
N ARG A 157 0.19 20.62 -2.21
CA ARG A 157 -1.10 21.17 -2.68
C ARG A 157 -1.38 20.81 -4.14
N GLN A 158 -0.39 20.88 -5.02
CA GLN A 158 -0.52 20.48 -6.43
C GLN A 158 -0.78 18.97 -6.60
N ARG A 159 -0.26 18.13 -5.70
CA ARG A 159 -0.55 16.69 -5.70
C ARG A 159 -2.05 16.42 -5.42
N GLU A 160 -2.62 17.11 -4.45
CA GLU A 160 -4.01 16.93 -4.04
C GLU A 160 -5.02 17.62 -4.97
N SER A 161 -4.66 18.80 -5.51
CA SER A 161 -5.56 19.53 -6.44
C SER A 161 -5.70 18.86 -7.80
N GLY A 162 -4.94 17.78 -8.06
CA GLY A 162 -4.98 17.11 -9.35
C GLY A 162 -4.47 17.97 -10.53
N GLU A 163 -3.92 19.14 -10.27
CA GLU A 163 -3.47 20.07 -11.32
C GLU A 163 -2.05 19.82 -11.83
N GLY A 164 -1.25 19.03 -11.08
CA GLY A 164 0.14 18.72 -11.45
C GLY A 164 0.25 17.64 -12.52
N ILE A 165 1.12 17.85 -13.52
CA ILE A 165 1.47 16.80 -14.48
C ILE A 165 2.44 15.83 -13.82
N ARG A 166 2.14 14.52 -13.91
CA ARG A 166 3.02 13.43 -13.50
C ARG A 166 3.46 12.63 -14.71
N ILE A 167 4.77 12.40 -14.84
CA ILE A 167 5.36 11.55 -15.87
C ILE A 167 5.77 10.24 -15.20
N LEU A 168 5.03 9.18 -15.45
CA LEU A 168 5.27 7.84 -14.91
C LEU A 168 6.04 7.01 -15.93
N VAL A 169 7.19 6.47 -15.55
CA VAL A 169 8.00 5.60 -16.41
C VAL A 169 7.92 4.17 -15.90
N GLY A 170 7.47 3.26 -16.76
CA GLY A 170 7.38 1.83 -16.47
C GLY A 170 8.78 1.21 -16.30
N GLN A 171 9.12 0.79 -15.07
CA GLN A 171 10.44 0.23 -14.74
C GLN A 171 10.34 -1.18 -14.13
N GLY A 172 9.42 -2.01 -14.59
CA GLY A 172 9.51 -3.45 -14.41
C GLY A 172 10.68 -4.04 -15.21
N SER A 173 11.05 -5.27 -14.98
CA SER A 173 12.18 -5.94 -15.67
C SER A 173 12.13 -5.78 -17.19
N CYS A 174 10.95 -5.85 -17.81
CA CYS A 174 10.78 -5.66 -19.26
C CYS A 174 11.15 -4.23 -19.69
N GLY A 175 10.65 -3.22 -18.97
CA GLY A 175 10.96 -1.81 -19.23
C GLY A 175 12.42 -1.48 -19.00
N VAL A 176 13.01 -1.97 -17.91
CA VAL A 176 14.46 -1.81 -17.60
C VAL A 176 15.31 -2.39 -18.72
N SER A 177 15.00 -3.61 -19.18
CA SER A 177 15.70 -4.26 -20.30
C SER A 177 15.56 -3.50 -21.61
N ALA A 178 14.41 -2.84 -21.83
CA ALA A 178 14.16 -2.00 -23.01
C ALA A 178 14.77 -0.60 -22.91
N GLY A 179 15.34 -0.21 -21.76
CA GLY A 179 16.01 1.09 -21.57
C GLY A 179 15.23 2.13 -20.76
N ALA A 180 14.11 1.76 -20.13
CA ALA A 180 13.25 2.69 -19.37
C ALA A 180 14.01 3.47 -18.28
N THR A 181 14.97 2.84 -17.60
CA THR A 181 15.80 3.52 -16.58
C THR A 181 16.60 4.68 -17.16
N ARG A 182 17.11 4.55 -18.39
CA ARG A 182 17.85 5.63 -19.07
C ARG A 182 16.88 6.73 -19.48
N VAL A 183 15.73 6.38 -20.04
CA VAL A 183 14.65 7.34 -20.36
C VAL A 183 14.26 8.16 -19.13
N ALA A 184 13.98 7.50 -18.00
CA ALA A 184 13.61 8.17 -16.74
C ALA A 184 14.71 9.13 -16.26
N LYS A 185 15.99 8.71 -16.29
CA LYS A 185 17.15 9.54 -15.91
C LYS A 185 17.28 10.78 -16.79
N VAL A 186 17.09 10.64 -18.11
CA VAL A 186 17.19 11.77 -19.05
C VAL A 186 16.03 12.74 -18.84
N ILE A 187 14.78 12.26 -18.69
CA ILE A 187 13.62 13.11 -18.37
C ILE A 187 13.86 13.87 -17.06
N ALA A 188 14.29 13.17 -15.99
CA ALA A 188 14.58 13.78 -14.70
C ALA A 188 15.75 14.79 -14.78
N GLY A 189 16.80 14.51 -15.56
CA GLY A 189 17.94 15.38 -15.77
C GLY A 189 17.60 16.69 -16.50
N HIS A 190 16.58 16.69 -17.34
CA HIS A 190 16.09 17.89 -18.02
C HIS A 190 15.10 18.71 -17.20
N LYS A 191 14.65 18.20 -16.04
CA LYS A 191 13.79 18.94 -15.13
C LYS A 191 14.53 20.10 -14.47
N THR A 192 13.94 21.29 -14.53
CA THR A 192 14.44 22.50 -13.87
C THR A 192 13.68 22.79 -12.58
N ALA A 193 14.21 23.70 -11.77
CA ALA A 193 13.56 24.10 -10.52
C ALA A 193 12.19 24.79 -10.72
N THR A 194 11.94 25.30 -11.93
CA THR A 194 10.70 26.00 -12.29
C THR A 194 9.62 25.06 -12.85
N ASP A 195 9.96 23.80 -13.16
CA ASP A 195 9.00 22.86 -13.72
C ASP A 195 8.04 22.34 -12.64
N SER A 196 6.75 22.39 -12.94
CA SER A 196 5.67 21.94 -12.05
C SER A 196 5.32 20.44 -12.18
N PHE A 197 5.95 19.69 -13.11
CA PHE A 197 5.69 18.25 -13.25
C PHE A 197 6.59 17.40 -12.34
N SER A 198 6.13 16.20 -11.97
CA SER A 198 6.93 15.15 -11.33
C SER A 198 7.37 14.09 -12.34
N VAL A 199 8.49 13.41 -12.03
CA VAL A 199 8.94 12.21 -12.75
C VAL A 199 8.96 11.06 -11.74
N GLU A 200 8.18 10.04 -12.00
CA GLU A 200 7.92 8.96 -11.06
C GLU A 200 8.15 7.61 -11.75
N THR A 201 8.41 6.60 -10.93
CA THR A 201 8.57 5.22 -11.39
C THR A 201 7.28 4.46 -11.12
N THR A 202 6.88 3.61 -12.07
CA THR A 202 5.83 2.61 -11.86
C THR A 202 6.32 1.23 -12.28
N GLY A 203 5.54 0.19 -11.99
CA GLY A 203 5.80 -1.16 -12.46
C GLY A 203 5.41 -1.40 -13.91
N CYS A 204 5.50 -2.65 -14.35
CA CYS A 204 5.07 -3.03 -15.70
C CYS A 204 3.55 -3.11 -15.78
N ILE A 205 2.96 -2.45 -16.79
CA ILE A 205 1.51 -2.53 -17.04
C ILE A 205 1.07 -3.86 -17.70
N GLY A 206 2.00 -4.71 -18.09
CA GLY A 206 1.73 -5.97 -18.77
C GLY A 206 1.86 -5.92 -20.31
N MET A 207 2.14 -4.77 -20.90
CA MET A 207 2.31 -4.60 -22.36
C MET A 207 3.79 -4.61 -22.74
N CYS A 208 4.50 -5.69 -22.43
CA CYS A 208 5.96 -5.78 -22.55
C CYS A 208 6.47 -5.51 -23.98
N TYR A 209 5.68 -5.80 -25.00
CA TYR A 209 6.01 -5.55 -26.42
C TYR A 209 6.00 -4.07 -26.81
N LEU A 210 5.51 -3.19 -25.93
CA LEU A 210 5.43 -1.74 -26.12
C LEU A 210 6.43 -0.96 -25.24
N GLU A 211 7.24 -1.64 -24.43
CA GLU A 211 8.22 -0.98 -23.56
C GLU A 211 9.36 -0.32 -24.34
N PRO A 212 9.96 0.76 -23.88
CA PRO A 212 9.61 1.50 -22.67
C PRO A 212 8.30 2.28 -22.80
N ILE A 213 7.50 2.27 -21.72
CA ILE A 213 6.23 2.98 -21.65
C ILE A 213 6.38 4.18 -20.72
N VAL A 214 5.86 5.33 -21.18
CA VAL A 214 5.82 6.57 -20.40
C VAL A 214 4.39 7.09 -20.39
N ASP A 215 3.79 7.15 -19.21
CA ASP A 215 2.45 7.67 -19.01
C ASP A 215 2.52 9.12 -18.52
N ILE A 216 1.68 9.97 -19.09
CA ILE A 216 1.55 11.38 -18.70
C ILE A 216 0.16 11.56 -18.10
N TYR A 217 0.12 11.89 -16.82
CA TYR A 217 -1.10 12.14 -16.07
C TYR A 217 -1.25 13.62 -15.73
N GLN A 218 -2.50 14.08 -15.70
CA GLN A 218 -2.90 15.30 -15.01
C GLN A 218 -3.83 14.90 -13.89
N GLY A 219 -3.37 15.06 -12.64
CA GLY A 219 -4.04 14.44 -11.50
C GLY A 219 -4.14 12.93 -11.66
N ASP A 220 -5.36 12.41 -11.60
CA ASP A 220 -5.65 10.98 -11.79
C ASP A 220 -6.04 10.62 -13.24
N THR A 221 -6.10 11.63 -14.12
CA THR A 221 -6.47 11.42 -15.51
C THR A 221 -5.25 11.12 -16.37
N LEU A 222 -5.22 9.95 -17.01
CA LEU A 222 -4.21 9.63 -18.02
C LEU A 222 -4.47 10.49 -19.27
N LEU A 223 -3.57 11.43 -19.55
CA LEU A 223 -3.63 12.25 -20.77
C LEU A 223 -3.11 11.48 -21.97
N HIS A 224 -1.89 10.95 -21.87
CA HIS A 224 -1.22 10.26 -22.93
C HIS A 224 -0.42 9.07 -22.42
N ARG A 225 -0.44 7.97 -23.16
CA ARG A 225 0.47 6.84 -23.00
C ARG A 225 1.40 6.78 -24.21
N LEU A 226 2.68 7.00 -23.97
CA LEU A 226 3.73 6.91 -24.97
C LEU A 226 4.37 5.53 -24.89
N VAL A 227 4.64 4.93 -26.04
CA VAL A 227 5.17 3.56 -26.15
C VAL A 227 6.45 3.54 -26.98
N LYS A 228 7.31 2.56 -26.73
CA LYS A 228 8.62 2.40 -27.39
C LYS A 228 9.51 3.67 -27.30
N VAL A 229 9.39 4.35 -26.18
CA VAL A 229 10.11 5.61 -25.93
C VAL A 229 11.60 5.36 -25.81
N THR A 230 12.42 6.17 -26.50
CA THR A 230 13.86 6.12 -26.45
C THR A 230 14.45 7.28 -25.64
N GLU A 231 15.74 7.20 -25.33
CA GLU A 231 16.44 8.31 -24.65
C GLU A 231 16.40 9.61 -25.46
N THR A 232 16.41 9.52 -26.79
CA THR A 232 16.37 10.69 -27.69
C THR A 232 15.01 11.40 -27.66
N ASP A 233 13.94 10.70 -27.30
CA ASP A 233 12.58 11.27 -27.20
C ASP A 233 12.38 12.04 -25.89
N ALA A 234 13.19 11.76 -24.87
CA ALA A 234 13.01 12.28 -23.51
C ALA A 234 12.96 13.82 -23.45
N LEU A 235 13.83 14.52 -24.20
CA LEU A 235 13.79 15.98 -24.28
C LEU A 235 12.49 16.49 -24.93
N GLY A 236 12.02 15.81 -25.96
CA GLY A 236 10.74 16.11 -26.61
C GLY A 236 9.57 16.00 -25.67
N ILE A 237 9.55 14.96 -24.81
CA ILE A 237 8.53 14.75 -23.78
C ILE A 237 8.53 15.92 -22.76
N VAL A 238 9.71 16.30 -22.24
CA VAL A 238 9.82 17.43 -21.32
C VAL A 238 9.33 18.73 -21.95
N GLN A 239 9.67 18.98 -23.22
CA GLN A 239 9.22 20.18 -23.95
C GLN A 239 7.70 20.17 -24.19
N ALA A 240 7.12 19.02 -24.52
CA ALA A 240 5.69 18.86 -24.73
C ALA A 240 4.92 19.14 -23.42
N VAL A 241 5.38 18.58 -22.30
CA VAL A 241 4.80 18.83 -20.97
C VAL A 241 4.86 20.30 -20.57
N ARG A 242 6.00 20.97 -20.79
CA ARG A 242 6.16 22.40 -20.48
C ARG A 242 5.23 23.30 -21.27
N LYS A 243 4.96 22.93 -22.52
CA LYS A 243 4.12 23.72 -23.44
C LYS A 243 2.67 23.28 -23.44
N ASN A 244 2.34 22.19 -22.77
CA ASN A 244 1.08 21.48 -22.87
C ASN A 244 0.67 21.22 -24.34
N ASP A 245 1.65 20.85 -25.17
CA ASP A 245 1.51 20.56 -26.59
C ASP A 245 2.19 19.23 -26.94
N PHE A 246 1.37 18.21 -27.17
CA PHE A 246 1.80 16.84 -27.43
C PHE A 246 1.76 16.45 -28.91
N SER A 247 1.45 17.38 -29.80
CA SER A 247 1.29 17.12 -31.25
C SER A 247 2.52 16.45 -31.90
N LYS A 248 3.72 16.77 -31.42
CA LYS A 248 4.96 16.16 -31.93
C LYS A 248 5.23 14.74 -31.41
N LEU A 249 4.45 14.27 -30.45
CA LEU A 249 4.58 12.94 -29.83
C LEU A 249 3.52 11.94 -30.34
N GLU A 250 2.62 12.35 -31.24
CA GLU A 250 1.51 11.52 -31.72
C GLU A 250 1.96 10.17 -32.29
N ALA A 251 3.11 10.11 -32.94
CA ALA A 251 3.67 8.86 -33.48
C ALA A 251 4.04 7.83 -32.39
N MET A 252 4.20 8.29 -31.14
CA MET A 252 4.50 7.44 -29.98
C MET A 252 3.26 7.11 -29.16
N PHE A 253 2.09 7.64 -29.47
CA PHE A 253 0.89 7.31 -28.71
C PHE A 253 0.52 5.84 -28.91
N ILE A 254 0.05 5.23 -27.81
CA ILE A 254 -0.49 3.88 -27.88
C ILE A 254 -1.59 3.81 -28.94
N SER A 255 -1.59 2.75 -29.75
CA SER A 255 -2.63 2.55 -30.75
C SER A 255 -4.00 2.30 -30.10
N ASP A 256 -5.09 2.68 -30.80
CA ASP A 256 -6.46 2.40 -30.35
C ASP A 256 -6.71 0.91 -30.15
N GLU A 257 -6.05 0.05 -30.92
CA GLU A 257 -6.18 -1.38 -30.81
C GLU A 257 -5.54 -1.90 -29.53
N ASP A 258 -4.34 -1.44 -29.21
CA ASP A 258 -3.63 -1.82 -27.97
C ASP A 258 -4.30 -1.23 -26.73
N ALA A 259 -4.78 -0.01 -26.80
CA ALA A 259 -5.56 0.60 -25.72
C ALA A 259 -6.85 -0.18 -25.45
N ARG A 260 -7.57 -0.61 -26.49
CA ARG A 260 -8.75 -1.47 -26.37
C ARG A 260 -8.40 -2.86 -25.83
N PHE A 261 -7.26 -3.42 -26.21
CA PHE A 261 -6.79 -4.70 -25.69
C PHE A 261 -6.58 -4.64 -24.17
N LEU A 262 -5.94 -3.59 -23.65
CA LEU A 262 -5.78 -3.38 -22.22
C LEU A 262 -7.14 -3.16 -21.50
N LYS A 263 -8.02 -2.34 -22.08
CA LYS A 263 -9.33 -1.98 -21.50
C LYS A 263 -10.30 -3.18 -21.41
N LYS A 264 -10.15 -4.18 -22.28
CA LYS A 264 -10.99 -5.40 -22.24
C LYS A 264 -10.66 -6.33 -21.07
N GLN A 265 -9.48 -6.19 -20.45
CA GLN A 265 -9.06 -7.03 -19.35
C GLN A 265 -9.83 -6.69 -18.07
N LYS A 266 -10.03 -7.68 -17.22
CA LYS A 266 -10.52 -7.50 -15.85
C LYS A 266 -9.37 -7.71 -14.89
N ARG A 267 -8.77 -6.62 -14.41
CA ARG A 267 -7.55 -6.64 -13.59
C ARG A 267 -7.92 -6.59 -12.12
N VAL A 268 -7.57 -7.63 -11.37
CA VAL A 268 -7.71 -7.76 -9.92
C VAL A 268 -6.34 -7.90 -9.27
N ALA A 269 -5.56 -8.92 -9.65
CA ALA A 269 -4.19 -9.10 -9.16
C ALA A 269 -3.24 -8.02 -9.72
N LEU A 270 -3.44 -7.63 -10.98
CA LEU A 270 -2.63 -6.60 -11.67
C LEU A 270 -3.23 -5.17 -11.56
N ARG A 271 -4.20 -4.93 -10.67
CA ARG A 271 -4.95 -3.65 -10.62
C ARG A 271 -4.05 -2.41 -10.48
N HIS A 272 -2.98 -2.51 -9.73
CA HIS A 272 -2.04 -1.42 -9.46
C HIS A 272 -0.78 -1.45 -10.34
N CYS A 273 -0.58 -2.54 -11.11
CA CYS A 273 0.58 -2.68 -12.00
C CYS A 273 0.54 -1.62 -13.11
N GLY A 274 1.57 -0.79 -13.20
CA GLY A 274 1.62 0.35 -14.11
C GLY A 274 0.88 1.60 -13.58
N VAL A 275 0.44 1.60 -12.32
CA VAL A 275 -0.28 2.71 -11.67
C VAL A 275 0.48 3.21 -10.46
N VAL A 276 0.74 2.34 -9.48
CA VAL A 276 1.44 2.72 -8.26
C VAL A 276 2.95 2.76 -8.43
N ASN A 277 3.60 3.57 -7.59
CA ASN A 277 5.04 3.55 -7.43
C ASN A 277 5.43 2.39 -6.48
N PRO A 278 6.10 1.32 -6.99
CA PRO A 278 6.43 0.14 -6.21
C PRO A 278 7.43 0.39 -5.08
N THR A 279 8.00 1.58 -5.01
CA THR A 279 8.97 1.98 -3.98
C THR A 279 8.41 2.96 -2.96
N SER A 280 7.08 3.18 -2.96
CA SER A 280 6.39 4.12 -2.08
C SER A 280 5.16 3.50 -1.45
N ILE A 281 5.23 3.21 -0.15
CA ILE A 281 4.07 2.75 0.62
C ILE A 281 2.94 3.79 0.65
N ASP A 282 3.29 5.09 0.66
CA ASP A 282 2.29 6.16 0.66
C ASP A 282 1.45 6.16 -0.61
N ASP A 283 2.10 5.88 -1.76
CA ASP A 283 1.36 5.78 -3.01
C ASP A 283 0.41 4.57 -3.02
N TYR A 284 0.82 3.43 -2.45
CA TYR A 284 -0.06 2.27 -2.26
C TYR A 284 -1.23 2.59 -1.32
N ILE A 285 -0.98 3.28 -0.20
CA ILE A 285 -2.02 3.69 0.76
C ILE A 285 -3.02 4.65 0.09
N ASN A 286 -2.56 5.62 -0.71
CA ASN A 286 -3.40 6.54 -1.47
C ASN A 286 -4.32 5.82 -2.47
N HIS A 287 -3.91 4.63 -2.94
CA HIS A 287 -4.74 3.74 -3.77
C HIS A 287 -5.53 2.72 -2.94
N GLN A 288 -5.93 3.08 -1.73
CA GLN A 288 -6.73 2.25 -0.79
C GLN A 288 -5.98 1.03 -0.23
N GLY A 289 -4.65 1.01 -0.30
CA GLY A 289 -3.83 -0.06 0.27
C GLY A 289 -3.99 -0.16 1.79
N TYR A 290 -3.86 -1.36 2.30
CA TYR A 290 -4.00 -1.76 3.71
C TYR A 290 -5.39 -1.54 4.34
N GLN A 291 -6.38 -1.02 3.59
CA GLN A 291 -7.76 -0.94 4.08
C GLN A 291 -8.40 -2.32 4.22
N ALA A 292 -8.04 -3.26 3.34
CA ALA A 292 -8.52 -4.63 3.45
C ALA A 292 -7.93 -5.33 4.69
N LEU A 293 -6.69 -5.05 5.05
CA LEU A 293 -6.08 -5.53 6.29
C LEU A 293 -6.81 -4.98 7.52
N ASP A 294 -7.03 -3.65 7.59
CA ASP A 294 -7.78 -3.03 8.69
C ASP A 294 -9.17 -3.65 8.84
N LYS A 295 -9.87 -3.86 7.72
CA LYS A 295 -11.17 -4.55 7.71
C LYS A 295 -11.07 -5.99 8.22
N ALA A 296 -10.08 -6.75 7.75
CA ALA A 296 -9.89 -8.15 8.15
C ALA A 296 -9.59 -8.28 9.65
N LEU A 297 -8.77 -7.39 10.21
CA LEU A 297 -8.41 -7.40 11.63
C LEU A 297 -9.59 -7.06 12.57
N ARG A 298 -10.69 -6.53 12.04
CA ARG A 298 -11.95 -6.31 12.77
C ARG A 298 -12.93 -7.47 12.62
N MET A 299 -12.63 -8.46 11.78
CA MET A 299 -13.41 -9.67 11.60
C MET A 299 -12.85 -10.79 12.45
N GLU A 300 -13.68 -11.78 12.80
CA GLU A 300 -13.18 -13.04 13.34
C GLU A 300 -12.37 -13.77 12.25
N PRO A 301 -11.24 -14.42 12.59
CA PRO A 301 -10.42 -15.12 11.61
C PRO A 301 -11.17 -16.15 10.76
N GLU A 302 -12.15 -16.83 11.34
CA GLU A 302 -13.03 -17.78 10.63
C GLU A 302 -13.91 -17.07 9.60
N ALA A 303 -14.34 -15.84 9.88
CA ALA A 303 -15.13 -15.04 8.94
C ALA A 303 -14.26 -14.60 7.73
N VAL A 304 -12.98 -14.33 7.95
CA VAL A 304 -12.02 -14.08 6.84
C VAL A 304 -11.90 -15.33 5.96
N ILE A 305 -11.76 -16.52 6.56
CA ILE A 305 -11.70 -17.79 5.81
C ILE A 305 -13.02 -18.04 5.05
N GLU A 306 -14.16 -17.74 5.64
CA GLU A 306 -15.47 -17.89 4.96
C GLU A 306 -15.60 -16.93 3.76
N GLU A 307 -15.11 -15.68 3.84
CA GLU A 307 -15.07 -14.76 2.69
C GLU A 307 -14.21 -15.33 1.54
N ILE A 308 -13.05 -15.93 1.85
CA ILE A 308 -12.22 -16.61 0.85
C ILE A 308 -12.95 -17.82 0.26
N LYS A 309 -13.71 -18.55 1.06
CA LYS A 309 -14.52 -19.69 0.61
C LYS A 309 -15.66 -19.24 -0.30
N VAL A 310 -16.42 -18.22 0.09
CA VAL A 310 -17.47 -17.61 -0.74
C VAL A 310 -16.91 -17.12 -2.08
N SER A 311 -15.71 -16.56 -2.07
CA SER A 311 -15.03 -16.09 -3.31
C SER A 311 -14.75 -17.23 -4.29
N GLY A 312 -14.63 -18.47 -3.82
CA GLY A 312 -14.20 -19.61 -4.63
C GLY A 312 -12.75 -19.46 -5.14
N LEU A 313 -11.91 -18.68 -4.45
CA LEU A 313 -10.50 -18.51 -4.83
C LEU A 313 -9.78 -19.85 -4.78
N ALA A 314 -9.39 -20.35 -5.95
CA ALA A 314 -8.50 -21.49 -6.11
C ALA A 314 -7.06 -21.01 -6.24
N GLY A 315 -6.11 -21.82 -5.81
CA GLY A 315 -4.67 -21.53 -5.93
C GLY A 315 -4.26 -21.18 -7.36
N ARG A 316 -3.44 -20.16 -7.52
CA ARG A 316 -2.96 -19.63 -8.80
C ARG A 316 -1.60 -20.18 -9.24
N GLY A 317 -0.98 -21.02 -8.41
CA GLY A 317 0.30 -21.68 -8.73
C GLY A 317 0.21 -22.93 -9.62
N GLY A 318 -0.94 -23.20 -10.26
CA GLY A 318 -1.14 -24.29 -11.21
C GLY A 318 -2.08 -25.40 -10.75
N ALA A 319 -1.99 -25.88 -9.52
CA ALA A 319 -2.81 -26.99 -9.01
C ALA A 319 -4.30 -26.67 -8.81
N GLY A 320 -4.66 -25.39 -8.70
CA GLY A 320 -6.06 -24.96 -8.57
C GLY A 320 -6.75 -25.42 -7.27
N PHE A 321 -6.00 -25.79 -6.23
CA PHE A 321 -6.58 -26.26 -4.97
C PHE A 321 -7.30 -25.12 -4.23
N PRO A 322 -8.46 -25.37 -3.58
CA PRO A 322 -9.21 -24.32 -2.88
C PRO A 322 -8.38 -23.67 -1.76
N THR A 323 -8.21 -22.36 -1.83
CA THR A 323 -7.38 -21.61 -0.88
C THR A 323 -7.95 -21.66 0.53
N TRP A 324 -9.26 -21.49 0.68
CA TRP A 324 -9.94 -21.55 1.97
C TRP A 324 -9.71 -22.85 2.72
N PHE A 325 -9.67 -23.98 1.99
CA PHE A 325 -9.51 -25.30 2.61
C PHE A 325 -8.10 -25.44 3.25
N LYS A 326 -7.07 -24.95 2.56
CA LYS A 326 -5.69 -24.92 3.09
C LYS A 326 -5.60 -24.03 4.33
N TRP A 327 -6.27 -22.88 4.31
CA TRP A 327 -6.30 -21.95 5.44
C TRP A 327 -7.05 -22.52 6.64
N ASP A 328 -8.21 -23.12 6.43
CA ASP A 328 -9.00 -23.78 7.49
C ASP A 328 -8.22 -24.94 8.12
N ALA A 329 -7.56 -25.76 7.29
CA ALA A 329 -6.72 -26.86 7.78
C ALA A 329 -5.54 -26.35 8.62
N ALA A 330 -4.83 -25.31 8.17
CA ALA A 330 -3.73 -24.72 8.92
C ALA A 330 -4.19 -24.04 10.22
N ARG A 331 -5.37 -23.38 10.20
CA ARG A 331 -5.95 -22.77 11.40
C ARG A 331 -6.28 -23.81 12.46
N LYS A 332 -6.88 -24.93 12.07
CA LYS A 332 -7.27 -26.03 12.95
C LYS A 332 -6.12 -26.92 13.41
N ALA A 333 -4.96 -26.85 12.74
CA ALA A 333 -3.80 -27.62 13.13
C ALA A 333 -3.30 -27.19 14.51
N GLU A 334 -2.96 -28.18 15.35
CA GLU A 334 -2.35 -27.96 16.64
C GLU A 334 -0.87 -27.61 16.46
N GLY A 335 -0.37 -26.63 17.18
CA GLY A 335 1.02 -26.17 17.15
C GLY A 335 1.17 -24.83 17.85
N GLU A 336 2.28 -24.62 18.51
CA GLU A 336 2.58 -23.39 19.24
C GLU A 336 2.89 -22.25 18.26
N HIS A 337 3.55 -22.57 17.14
CA HIS A 337 3.85 -21.64 16.06
C HIS A 337 3.23 -22.11 14.75
N LYS A 338 2.87 -21.17 13.90
CA LYS A 338 2.37 -21.44 12.55
C LYS A 338 3.06 -20.54 11.55
N HIS A 339 3.33 -21.05 10.37
CA HIS A 339 4.04 -20.33 9.33
C HIS A 339 3.16 -20.11 8.09
N LEU A 340 3.19 -18.89 7.56
CA LEU A 340 2.61 -18.60 6.26
C LEU A 340 3.74 -18.36 5.25
N ILE A 341 3.71 -19.11 4.15
CA ILE A 341 4.77 -19.06 3.15
C ILE A 341 4.18 -18.67 1.81
N CYS A 342 4.74 -17.64 1.20
CA CYS A 342 4.50 -17.30 -0.19
C CYS A 342 5.50 -18.03 -1.08
N ASN A 343 5.00 -18.86 -1.97
CA ASN A 343 5.78 -19.49 -3.02
C ASN A 343 5.90 -18.53 -4.20
N ALA A 344 7.07 -17.93 -4.35
CA ALA A 344 7.48 -17.09 -5.45
C ALA A 344 8.60 -17.74 -6.30
N ASP A 345 8.69 -19.09 -6.26
CA ASP A 345 9.59 -19.88 -7.10
C ASP A 345 8.94 -20.13 -8.47
N GLU A 346 8.79 -19.10 -9.26
CA GLU A 346 8.20 -19.12 -10.60
C GLU A 346 9.24 -19.61 -11.61
N GLY A 347 9.35 -20.95 -11.75
CA GLY A 347 10.41 -21.62 -12.51
C GLY A 347 10.07 -21.95 -13.96
N ASP A 348 8.80 -21.88 -14.38
CA ASP A 348 8.36 -22.22 -15.73
C ASP A 348 8.97 -21.29 -16.79
N PRO A 349 9.55 -21.81 -17.88
CA PRO A 349 10.04 -21.00 -18.98
C PRO A 349 8.93 -20.13 -19.60
N GLY A 350 9.14 -18.80 -19.59
CA GLY A 350 8.17 -17.84 -20.10
C GLY A 350 7.11 -17.39 -19.10
N ALA A 351 7.05 -17.94 -17.88
CA ALA A 351 6.24 -17.45 -16.80
C ALA A 351 6.94 -16.28 -16.08
N PHE A 352 6.21 -15.18 -15.86
CA PHE A 352 6.69 -14.00 -15.12
C PHE A 352 5.54 -13.21 -14.46
N MET A 353 4.41 -13.86 -14.20
CA MET A 353 3.25 -13.24 -13.56
C MET A 353 3.55 -12.82 -12.13
N ASP A 354 4.12 -13.74 -11.34
CA ASP A 354 4.46 -13.51 -9.94
C ASP A 354 5.55 -12.48 -9.79
N ARG A 355 6.61 -12.56 -10.61
CA ARG A 355 7.65 -11.54 -10.68
C ARG A 355 7.09 -10.15 -10.93
N ALA A 356 6.19 -10.03 -11.91
CA ALA A 356 5.62 -8.74 -12.28
C ALA A 356 4.76 -8.12 -11.18
N VAL A 357 4.01 -8.93 -10.43
CA VAL A 357 3.26 -8.47 -9.24
C VAL A 357 4.23 -7.94 -8.20
N ILE A 358 5.28 -8.69 -7.83
CA ILE A 358 6.23 -8.26 -6.81
C ILE A 358 7.00 -7.00 -7.25
N GLU A 359 7.40 -6.93 -8.53
CA GLU A 359 8.09 -5.75 -9.07
C GLU A 359 7.19 -4.52 -9.17
N SER A 360 5.89 -4.69 -9.35
CA SER A 360 4.98 -3.58 -9.63
C SER A 360 4.16 -3.12 -8.44
N ASP A 361 3.80 -4.05 -7.54
CA ASP A 361 2.97 -3.79 -6.37
C ASP A 361 3.30 -4.77 -5.23
N PRO A 362 4.51 -4.65 -4.62
CA PRO A 362 4.91 -5.55 -3.54
C PRO A 362 4.02 -5.43 -2.30
N HIS A 363 3.38 -4.27 -2.08
CA HIS A 363 2.51 -4.06 -0.93
C HIS A 363 1.19 -4.84 -1.03
N THR A 364 0.66 -5.06 -2.24
CA THR A 364 -0.51 -5.95 -2.43
C THR A 364 -0.21 -7.39 -1.98
N LEU A 365 1.02 -7.87 -2.21
CA LEU A 365 1.45 -9.17 -1.71
C LEU A 365 1.54 -9.17 -0.18
N ILE A 366 2.19 -8.17 0.41
CA ILE A 366 2.35 -8.04 1.86
C ILE A 366 0.98 -7.97 2.55
N GLU A 367 0.05 -7.15 2.06
CA GLU A 367 -1.30 -7.03 2.60
C GLU A 367 -2.07 -8.36 2.52
N GLY A 368 -2.01 -9.04 1.36
CA GLY A 368 -2.66 -10.34 1.20
C GLY A 368 -2.09 -11.43 2.11
N MET A 369 -0.78 -11.41 2.33
CA MET A 369 -0.11 -12.32 3.27
C MET A 369 -0.49 -12.02 4.72
N LEU A 370 -0.53 -10.76 5.14
CA LEU A 370 -0.95 -10.36 6.49
C LEU A 370 -2.37 -10.82 6.81
N ILE A 371 -3.30 -10.65 5.86
CA ILE A 371 -4.68 -11.15 5.99
C ILE A 371 -4.69 -12.66 6.14
N GLY A 372 -3.89 -13.37 5.33
CA GLY A 372 -3.75 -14.83 5.43
C GLY A 372 -3.14 -15.28 6.75
N ALA A 373 -2.10 -14.60 7.24
CA ALA A 373 -1.45 -14.88 8.52
C ALA A 373 -2.42 -14.69 9.70
N TYR A 374 -3.17 -13.60 9.70
CA TYR A 374 -4.24 -13.38 10.68
C TYR A 374 -5.27 -14.50 10.66
N ALA A 375 -5.76 -14.87 9.46
CA ALA A 375 -6.79 -15.89 9.30
C ALA A 375 -6.36 -17.27 9.84
N ILE A 376 -5.10 -17.67 9.62
CA ILE A 376 -4.61 -18.99 10.09
C ILE A 376 -4.00 -18.96 11.50
N GLY A 377 -3.71 -17.75 12.04
CA GLY A 377 -3.02 -17.55 13.31
C GLY A 377 -1.51 -17.76 13.20
N ALA A 378 -0.89 -17.35 12.08
CA ALA A 378 0.55 -17.42 11.90
C ALA A 378 1.25 -16.22 12.54
N SER A 379 2.40 -16.48 13.20
CA SER A 379 3.30 -15.46 13.75
C SER A 379 4.41 -15.04 12.79
N ASP A 380 4.72 -15.90 11.83
CA ASP A 380 5.85 -15.73 10.91
C ASP A 380 5.42 -15.94 9.46
N MET A 381 5.85 -15.01 8.62
CA MET A 381 5.64 -15.08 7.17
C MET A 381 6.97 -15.15 6.44
N TYR A 382 6.99 -15.88 5.34
CA TYR A 382 8.14 -15.99 4.46
C TYR A 382 7.74 -15.85 3.00
N VAL A 383 8.53 -15.11 2.22
CA VAL A 383 8.47 -15.17 0.76
C VAL A 383 9.69 -15.94 0.27
N TYR A 384 9.46 -17.11 -0.31
CA TYR A 384 10.51 -17.88 -0.98
C TYR A 384 10.56 -17.46 -2.44
N ILE A 385 11.61 -16.73 -2.81
CA ILE A 385 11.76 -16.09 -4.12
C ILE A 385 13.05 -16.53 -4.80
N ARG A 386 13.04 -16.60 -6.12
CA ARG A 386 14.19 -16.95 -6.93
C ARG A 386 15.30 -15.90 -6.88
N ALA A 387 16.58 -16.36 -6.81
CA ALA A 387 17.74 -15.47 -6.93
C ALA A 387 17.82 -14.75 -8.29
N GLU A 388 17.19 -15.31 -9.33
CA GLU A 388 17.14 -14.76 -10.69
C GLU A 388 16.19 -13.53 -10.83
N TYR A 389 15.49 -13.14 -9.74
CA TYR A 389 14.60 -11.99 -9.71
C TYR A 389 15.13 -10.83 -8.83
N PRO A 390 16.34 -10.29 -9.12
CA PRO A 390 16.99 -9.33 -8.22
C PRO A 390 16.16 -8.05 -8.02
N LEU A 391 15.48 -7.54 -9.06
CA LEU A 391 14.62 -6.36 -8.94
C LEU A 391 13.40 -6.62 -8.04
N ALA A 392 12.81 -7.80 -8.12
CA ALA A 392 11.69 -8.18 -7.26
C ALA A 392 12.14 -8.30 -5.80
N VAL A 393 13.33 -8.89 -5.54
CA VAL A 393 13.93 -8.97 -4.19
C VAL A 393 14.18 -7.56 -3.64
N GLU A 394 14.79 -6.66 -4.42
CA GLU A 394 15.08 -5.27 -4.01
C GLU A 394 13.79 -4.54 -3.62
N ARG A 395 12.75 -4.59 -4.47
CA ARG A 395 11.50 -3.88 -4.23
C ARG A 395 10.72 -4.46 -3.06
N LEU A 396 10.67 -5.78 -2.94
CA LEU A 396 10.03 -6.44 -1.81
C LEU A 396 10.74 -6.13 -0.49
N SER A 397 12.09 -6.16 -0.46
CA SER A 397 12.86 -5.79 0.73
C SER A 397 12.53 -4.37 1.19
N LYS A 398 12.52 -3.42 0.25
CA LYS A 398 12.15 -2.03 0.53
C LYS A 398 10.70 -1.90 1.04
N ALA A 399 9.76 -2.62 0.44
CA ALA A 399 8.37 -2.60 0.87
C ALA A 399 8.19 -3.17 2.28
N ILE A 400 8.92 -4.24 2.63
CA ILE A 400 8.94 -4.81 3.98
C ILE A 400 9.47 -3.80 5.00
N GLU A 401 10.58 -3.11 4.71
CA GLU A 401 11.12 -2.06 5.56
C GLU A 401 10.12 -0.93 5.78
N GLN A 402 9.45 -0.49 4.71
CA GLN A 402 8.40 0.53 4.79
C GLN A 402 7.20 0.06 5.62
N ALA A 403 6.73 -1.18 5.43
CA ALA A 403 5.63 -1.74 6.20
C ALA A 403 5.98 -1.85 7.71
N ARG A 404 7.20 -2.26 8.04
CA ARG A 404 7.70 -2.26 9.44
C ARG A 404 7.72 -0.85 10.03
N SER A 405 8.23 0.12 9.29
CA SER A 405 8.30 1.52 9.75
C SER A 405 6.93 2.15 10.01
N ARG A 406 5.88 1.63 9.39
CA ARG A 406 4.49 2.06 9.55
C ARG A 406 3.70 1.21 10.57
N GLY A 407 4.34 0.26 11.27
CA GLY A 407 3.66 -0.64 12.21
C GLY A 407 2.66 -1.60 11.55
N LEU A 408 2.87 -1.90 10.27
CA LEU A 408 2.06 -2.87 9.51
C LEU A 408 2.71 -4.27 9.50
N LEU A 409 3.92 -4.38 10.02
CA LEU A 409 4.65 -5.62 10.30
C LEU A 409 5.32 -5.51 11.67
N GLY A 410 5.50 -6.64 12.36
CA GLY A 410 6.08 -6.72 13.68
C GLY A 410 5.02 -6.91 14.77
N GLU A 411 5.16 -6.18 15.89
CA GLU A 411 4.32 -6.33 17.07
C GLU A 411 3.08 -5.41 17.01
N ASN A 412 1.95 -5.92 17.52
CA ASN A 412 0.70 -5.17 17.74
C ASN A 412 0.24 -4.36 16.51
N ILE A 413 0.14 -5.01 15.36
CA ILE A 413 -0.22 -4.40 14.08
C ILE A 413 -1.57 -3.66 14.20
N LEU A 414 -1.57 -2.37 13.83
CA LEU A 414 -2.75 -1.47 13.90
C LEU A 414 -3.41 -1.45 15.28
N GLY A 415 -2.68 -1.79 16.36
CA GLY A 415 -3.22 -1.77 17.73
C GLY A 415 -4.19 -2.91 18.07
N THR A 416 -4.24 -3.97 17.27
CA THR A 416 -5.22 -5.08 17.39
C THR A 416 -4.75 -6.25 18.26
N GLY A 417 -3.52 -6.22 18.75
CA GLY A 417 -2.88 -7.36 19.43
C GLY A 417 -2.32 -8.42 18.49
N PHE A 418 -2.64 -8.36 17.19
CA PHE A 418 -2.03 -9.25 16.20
C PHE A 418 -0.57 -8.84 15.95
N SER A 419 0.32 -9.83 15.97
CA SER A 419 1.76 -9.65 15.74
C SER A 419 2.23 -10.64 14.70
N CYS A 420 2.90 -10.16 13.65
CA CYS A 420 3.42 -11.01 12.58
C CYS A 420 4.52 -10.28 11.81
N ASP A 421 5.60 -10.96 11.46
CA ASP A 421 6.67 -10.38 10.66
C ASP A 421 6.92 -11.17 9.38
N LEU A 422 7.56 -10.52 8.40
CA LEU A 422 7.80 -11.07 7.06
C LEU A 422 9.29 -11.10 6.74
N ASN A 423 9.79 -12.26 6.32
CA ASN A 423 11.16 -12.47 5.93
C ASN A 423 11.27 -13.02 4.50
N ILE A 424 12.34 -12.67 3.81
CA ILE A 424 12.64 -13.21 2.46
C ILE A 424 13.60 -14.38 2.59
N LYS A 425 13.29 -15.49 1.89
CA LYS A 425 14.18 -16.63 1.66
C LYS A 425 14.49 -16.69 0.16
N ILE A 426 15.76 -16.62 -0.17
CA ILE A 426 16.20 -16.63 -1.58
C ILE A 426 16.53 -18.08 -1.99
N GLY A 427 15.86 -18.56 -3.03
CA GLY A 427 16.11 -19.88 -3.61
C GLY A 427 17.43 -19.93 -4.38
N ALA A 428 17.99 -21.13 -4.53
CA ALA A 428 19.29 -21.37 -5.16
C ALA A 428 19.20 -21.97 -6.58
N GLY A 429 18.08 -21.72 -7.30
CA GLY A 429 17.96 -22.05 -8.73
C GLY A 429 17.57 -23.51 -9.03
N ALA A 430 16.76 -24.15 -8.19
CA ALA A 430 16.24 -25.50 -8.44
C ALA A 430 14.73 -25.45 -8.75
N PHE A 431 14.32 -25.81 -9.96
CA PHE A 431 12.92 -25.84 -10.40
C PHE A 431 12.00 -26.64 -9.46
N VAL A 432 12.50 -27.78 -8.93
CA VAL A 432 11.74 -28.63 -8.02
C VAL A 432 11.30 -27.90 -6.73
N CYS A 433 11.96 -26.81 -6.35
CA CYS A 433 11.59 -26.02 -5.18
C CYS A 433 10.27 -25.23 -5.36
N GLY A 434 9.69 -25.23 -6.56
CA GLY A 434 8.31 -24.80 -6.79
C GLY A 434 7.26 -25.75 -6.19
N GLU A 435 7.61 -27.03 -5.94
CA GLU A 435 6.77 -27.96 -5.18
C GLU A 435 6.83 -27.63 -3.69
N GLU A 436 5.66 -27.58 -3.02
CA GLU A 436 5.55 -27.02 -1.66
C GLU A 436 6.43 -27.70 -0.60
N THR A 437 6.66 -29.02 -0.71
CA THR A 437 7.47 -29.75 0.27
C THR A 437 8.97 -29.66 -0.05
N ALA A 438 9.34 -29.63 -1.31
CA ALA A 438 10.71 -29.35 -1.75
C ALA A 438 11.13 -27.91 -1.40
N LEU A 439 10.20 -26.94 -1.49
CA LEU A 439 10.40 -25.58 -1.02
C LEU A 439 10.72 -25.55 0.48
N ILE A 440 9.95 -26.27 1.30
CA ILE A 440 10.18 -26.38 2.75
C ILE A 440 11.57 -26.94 3.03
N GLU A 441 11.96 -28.05 2.38
CA GLU A 441 13.31 -28.63 2.54
C GLU A 441 14.41 -27.60 2.20
N SER A 442 14.21 -26.84 1.12
CA SER A 442 15.15 -25.78 0.73
C SER A 442 15.22 -24.65 1.77
N MET A 443 14.08 -24.23 2.33
CA MET A 443 14.03 -23.21 3.39
C MET A 443 14.75 -23.68 4.67
N GLU A 444 14.75 -24.98 4.93
CA GLU A 444 15.46 -25.63 6.05
C GLU A 444 16.96 -25.84 5.77
N GLY A 445 17.47 -25.39 4.63
CA GLY A 445 18.88 -25.56 4.23
C GLY A 445 19.23 -26.96 3.77
N LYS A 446 18.24 -27.78 3.47
CA LYS A 446 18.39 -29.16 2.97
C LYS A 446 18.31 -29.18 1.44
N ARG A 447 18.63 -30.34 0.85
CA ARG A 447 18.37 -30.56 -0.58
C ARG A 447 16.86 -30.56 -0.82
N GLY A 448 16.40 -29.81 -1.81
CA GLY A 448 14.97 -29.64 -2.17
C GLY A 448 14.37 -30.93 -2.74
N MET A 449 14.17 -31.93 -1.91
CA MET A 449 13.56 -33.22 -2.26
C MET A 449 12.09 -33.20 -1.79
N PRO A 450 11.11 -33.52 -2.64
CA PRO A 450 9.71 -33.61 -2.21
C PRO A 450 9.52 -34.64 -1.10
N ARG A 451 8.66 -34.29 -0.13
CA ARG A 451 8.25 -35.20 0.96
C ARG A 451 7.02 -36.01 0.54
N LEU A 452 6.91 -37.23 1.06
CA LEU A 452 5.68 -38.03 0.92
C LEU A 452 4.56 -37.41 1.74
N LYS A 453 3.35 -37.35 1.18
CA LYS A 453 2.14 -36.88 1.84
C LYS A 453 1.19 -38.06 2.05
N PRO A 454 0.50 -38.22 3.21
CA PRO A 454 0.59 -37.42 4.42
C PRO A 454 1.87 -37.66 5.24
N PRO A 455 2.28 -36.72 6.16
CA PRO A 455 1.56 -35.55 6.58
C PRO A 455 1.61 -34.43 5.56
N PHE A 456 0.56 -33.60 5.50
CA PHE A 456 0.53 -32.39 4.69
C PHE A 456 1.22 -31.22 5.41
N PRO A 457 1.71 -30.20 4.69
CA PRO A 457 2.37 -29.04 5.32
C PRO A 457 1.53 -28.33 6.39
N ALA A 458 0.19 -28.33 6.25
CA ALA A 458 -0.70 -27.80 7.26
C ALA A 458 -0.62 -28.53 8.61
N GLN A 459 -0.11 -29.78 8.62
CA GLN A 459 0.07 -30.58 9.83
C GLN A 459 1.56 -30.61 10.26
N LYS A 460 2.48 -30.75 9.29
CA LYS A 460 3.91 -30.88 9.51
C LYS A 460 4.68 -30.25 8.33
N GLY A 461 4.90 -28.95 8.41
CA GLY A 461 5.53 -28.14 7.38
C GLY A 461 6.95 -27.70 7.72
N TYR A 462 7.21 -26.39 7.66
CA TYR A 462 8.49 -25.77 7.94
C TYR A 462 8.86 -25.94 9.43
N LEU A 463 10.06 -26.45 9.69
CA LEU A 463 10.54 -26.81 11.03
C LEU A 463 9.63 -27.80 11.77
N ASP A 464 8.96 -28.67 11.02
CA ASP A 464 7.97 -29.62 11.53
C ASP A 464 6.71 -29.00 12.13
N GLU A 465 6.50 -27.70 11.94
CA GLU A 465 5.34 -26.93 12.43
C GLU A 465 4.27 -26.71 11.35
N PRO A 466 3.01 -26.45 11.75
CA PRO A 466 1.94 -26.18 10.81
C PRO A 466 2.30 -25.02 9.85
N SER A 467 2.25 -25.29 8.55
CA SER A 467 2.61 -24.30 7.55
C SER A 467 1.60 -24.25 6.42
N ASN A 468 1.25 -23.05 5.98
CA ASN A 468 0.43 -22.88 4.79
C ASN A 468 1.24 -22.23 3.67
N ILE A 469 1.21 -22.82 2.49
CA ILE A 469 1.92 -22.31 1.32
C ILE A 469 0.93 -21.92 0.26
N ASN A 470 0.99 -20.67 -0.23
CA ASN A 470 0.25 -20.20 -1.40
C ASN A 470 1.17 -19.43 -2.36
N ASN A 471 0.76 -19.37 -3.62
CA ASN A 471 1.44 -18.64 -4.68
C ASN A 471 1.22 -17.11 -4.57
N VAL A 472 2.08 -16.30 -5.18
CA VAL A 472 2.03 -14.82 -5.19
C VAL A 472 0.69 -14.29 -5.71
N GLU A 473 0.25 -14.74 -6.91
CA GLU A 473 -1.01 -14.28 -7.50
C GLU A 473 -2.20 -14.65 -6.61
N THR A 474 -2.14 -15.78 -5.89
CA THR A 474 -3.18 -16.14 -4.92
C THR A 474 -3.31 -15.06 -3.84
N PHE A 475 -2.20 -14.64 -3.21
CA PHE A 475 -2.22 -13.59 -2.20
C PHE A 475 -2.61 -12.22 -2.77
N ALA A 476 -2.19 -11.87 -3.99
CA ALA A 476 -2.54 -10.61 -4.62
C ALA A 476 -4.06 -10.40 -4.83
N ASN A 477 -4.83 -11.49 -4.87
CA ASN A 477 -6.30 -11.43 -4.94
C ASN A 477 -6.95 -11.20 -3.57
N VAL A 478 -6.30 -11.58 -2.45
CA VAL A 478 -6.91 -11.61 -1.12
C VAL A 478 -7.39 -10.24 -0.67
N ALA A 479 -6.56 -9.21 -0.75
CA ALA A 479 -6.93 -7.86 -0.35
C ALA A 479 -8.16 -7.35 -1.12
N TRP A 480 -8.21 -7.58 -2.43
CA TRP A 480 -9.37 -7.22 -3.25
C TRP A 480 -10.65 -7.96 -2.81
N ILE A 481 -10.53 -9.26 -2.50
CA ILE A 481 -11.66 -10.08 -2.05
C ILE A 481 -12.21 -9.55 -0.73
N ILE A 482 -11.35 -9.28 0.24
CA ILE A 482 -11.80 -8.76 1.54
C ILE A 482 -12.42 -7.37 1.40
N GLN A 483 -11.85 -6.51 0.57
CA GLN A 483 -12.38 -5.16 0.35
C GLN A 483 -13.77 -5.18 -0.31
N ASN A 484 -13.94 -5.97 -1.37
CA ASN A 484 -15.13 -5.94 -2.22
C ASN A 484 -16.15 -7.06 -1.91
N GLY A 485 -15.77 -8.04 -1.09
CA GLY A 485 -16.55 -9.21 -0.72
C GLY A 485 -16.32 -10.43 -1.63
N GLY A 486 -16.35 -11.61 -1.03
CA GLY A 486 -16.14 -12.88 -1.74
C GLY A 486 -17.11 -13.11 -2.87
N ALA A 487 -18.38 -12.75 -2.70
CA ALA A 487 -19.41 -12.87 -3.73
C ALA A 487 -19.11 -12.05 -4.99
N ALA A 488 -18.51 -10.85 -4.85
CA ALA A 488 -18.12 -10.02 -5.99
C ALA A 488 -17.00 -10.67 -6.82
N PHE A 489 -16.05 -11.35 -6.18
CA PHE A 489 -15.03 -12.13 -6.87
C PHE A 489 -15.62 -13.37 -7.53
N ALA A 490 -16.50 -14.09 -6.85
CA ALA A 490 -17.18 -15.28 -7.36
C ALA A 490 -18.07 -14.99 -8.58
N ALA A 491 -18.61 -13.78 -8.68
CA ALA A 491 -19.40 -13.34 -9.84
C ALA A 491 -18.57 -13.19 -11.13
N MET A 492 -17.23 -13.17 -11.02
CA MET A 492 -16.32 -13.20 -12.17
C MET A 492 -16.00 -14.64 -12.54
N GLY A 493 -15.90 -14.93 -13.85
CA GLY A 493 -15.58 -16.27 -14.33
C GLY A 493 -16.81 -17.15 -14.55
N THR A 494 -16.66 -18.45 -14.35
CA THR A 494 -17.73 -19.46 -14.48
C THR A 494 -18.02 -20.13 -13.15
N GLU A 495 -19.04 -20.97 -13.11
CA GLU A 495 -19.43 -21.75 -11.92
C GLU A 495 -18.25 -22.56 -11.36
N ASN A 496 -17.46 -23.19 -12.24
CA ASN A 496 -16.34 -24.05 -11.85
C ASN A 496 -14.97 -23.33 -11.83
N SER A 497 -14.91 -22.06 -12.26
CA SER A 497 -13.66 -21.31 -12.37
C SER A 497 -13.90 -19.85 -12.02
N LYS A 498 -13.82 -19.54 -10.72
CA LYS A 498 -14.14 -18.21 -10.17
C LYS A 498 -12.98 -17.24 -10.28
N GLY A 499 -13.33 -15.95 -10.38
CA GLY A 499 -12.38 -14.84 -10.34
C GLY A 499 -11.62 -14.65 -11.65
N THR A 500 -10.45 -14.02 -11.53
CA THR A 500 -9.53 -13.73 -12.63
C THR A 500 -8.29 -14.63 -12.56
N LYS A 501 -7.54 -14.67 -13.67
CA LYS A 501 -6.23 -15.33 -13.77
C LYS A 501 -5.29 -14.47 -14.60
N VAL A 502 -4.06 -14.32 -14.15
CA VAL A 502 -2.99 -13.68 -14.91
C VAL A 502 -2.30 -14.70 -15.82
N PHE A 503 -2.12 -14.36 -17.07
CA PHE A 503 -1.44 -15.18 -18.07
C PHE A 503 -0.23 -14.44 -18.62
N ALA A 504 0.91 -15.13 -18.70
CA ALA A 504 2.09 -14.66 -19.42
C ALA A 504 2.00 -15.12 -20.88
N LEU A 505 1.93 -14.16 -21.79
CA LEU A 505 1.90 -14.40 -23.24
C LEU A 505 3.32 -14.27 -23.79
N THR A 506 3.90 -15.38 -24.20
CA THR A 506 5.28 -15.46 -24.71
C THR A 506 5.38 -16.31 -25.94
N GLY A 507 6.53 -16.24 -26.64
CA GLY A 507 6.78 -17.02 -27.85
C GLY A 507 6.23 -16.35 -29.13
N LYS A 508 5.60 -17.12 -30.01
CA LYS A 508 5.12 -16.64 -31.31
C LYS A 508 3.77 -15.94 -31.22
N VAL A 509 3.71 -14.84 -30.44
CA VAL A 509 2.52 -14.00 -30.26
C VAL A 509 2.82 -12.56 -30.68
N GLN A 510 1.83 -11.86 -31.22
CA GLN A 510 1.99 -10.45 -31.61
C GLN A 510 2.07 -9.53 -30.41
N ARG A 511 1.31 -9.82 -29.34
CA ARG A 511 1.22 -9.03 -28.11
C ARG A 511 1.75 -9.85 -26.94
N GLY A 512 3.06 -9.82 -26.76
CA GLY A 512 3.71 -10.46 -25.63
C GLY A 512 3.59 -9.62 -24.36
N GLY A 513 3.41 -10.27 -23.21
CA GLY A 513 3.29 -9.60 -21.92
C GLY A 513 2.35 -10.30 -20.96
N LEU A 514 1.67 -9.55 -20.11
CA LEU A 514 0.70 -10.08 -19.14
C LEU A 514 -0.72 -9.69 -19.52
N VAL A 515 -1.64 -10.64 -19.38
CA VAL A 515 -3.07 -10.43 -19.53
C VAL A 515 -3.77 -10.98 -18.31
N GLU A 516 -4.65 -10.20 -17.72
CA GLU A 516 -5.53 -10.69 -16.67
C GLU A 516 -6.98 -10.59 -17.14
N ASP A 517 -7.66 -11.72 -17.12
CA ASP A 517 -9.07 -11.79 -17.47
C ASP A 517 -9.80 -12.84 -16.61
N ARG A 518 -11.11 -12.90 -16.79
CA ARG A 518 -11.96 -13.88 -16.12
C ARG A 518 -11.45 -15.28 -16.43
N LYS A 519 -11.32 -16.10 -15.41
CA LYS A 519 -10.65 -17.40 -15.48
C LYS A 519 -11.24 -18.39 -16.50
N SER A 520 -12.40 -18.10 -17.06
CA SER A 520 -13.13 -18.97 -18.00
C SER A 520 -12.94 -18.65 -19.47
N VAL A 521 -12.19 -17.63 -19.85
CA VAL A 521 -12.19 -17.04 -21.20
C VAL A 521 -10.90 -17.37 -21.98
N VAL A 522 -10.21 -18.43 -21.61
CA VAL A 522 -9.03 -18.91 -22.32
C VAL A 522 -9.30 -20.25 -22.95
#